data_38b46938162fa6f4904791cc08e98ebe
#
_entry.id   38b46938162fa6f4904791cc08e98ebe
#
_cell.length_a   1.000
_cell.length_b   1.000
_cell.length_c   1.000
_cell.angle_alpha   90.00
_cell.angle_beta   90.00
_cell.angle_gamma   90.00
#
_symmetry.space_group_name_H-M   'P 1'
#
loop_
_entity.id
_entity.type
_entity.pdbx_description
1 polymer ?
#
loop_
_entity_poly.entity_id
_entity_poly.type
_entity_poly.pdbx_seq_one_letter_code
_entity_poly.pdbx_strand_id
1 'polypeptide(L)'
;MSDVCAIVLAGGQGTRFGGKKQFLEIKGKPLWKHVHDKLCKFISDEDIVVVGVDTEGGITRSQSVINGLTYLKEKGKAYEKVIILEAARPLITLEQIQKIIKDEHKSTTYALPLTSTVVKRDGSYLNRNELYKLSTPVAFDFDLFYEAYTSGKYFDYTDDTRIMYEQYGIKPFFLEGGENMLKVTYHSDLAILEMLMEKYDL
;
A
#
# COMPACT_ATOMS: atom_id res chain seq x y z
N MET A 1 10.33 -17.56 12.19
CA MET A 1 10.28 -16.78 10.94
C MET A 1 8.88 -16.22 10.88
N SER A 2 8.69 -14.98 10.52
CA SER A 2 7.35 -14.40 10.51
C SER A 2 6.55 -14.97 9.34
N ASP A 3 5.38 -15.52 9.61
CA ASP A 3 4.45 -16.02 8.58
C ASP A 3 3.76 -14.85 7.86
N VAL A 4 4.57 -13.80 7.57
CA VAL A 4 4.15 -12.54 6.94
C VAL A 4 4.82 -12.41 5.58
N CYS A 5 4.02 -12.10 4.57
CA CYS A 5 4.50 -11.74 3.24
C CYS A 5 4.14 -10.30 2.87
N ALA A 6 4.74 -9.78 1.80
CA ALA A 6 4.47 -8.42 1.35
C ALA A 6 4.33 -8.31 -0.17
N ILE A 7 3.46 -7.38 -0.59
CA ILE A 7 3.27 -6.99 -1.99
C ILE A 7 3.62 -5.51 -2.12
N VAL A 8 4.59 -5.19 -2.96
CA VAL A 8 4.93 -3.83 -3.35
C VAL A 8 4.31 -3.53 -4.72
N LEU A 9 3.34 -2.64 -4.76
CA LEU A 9 2.65 -2.28 -6.00
C LEU A 9 3.50 -1.27 -6.80
N ALA A 10 4.15 -1.75 -7.84
CA ALA A 10 5.00 -0.99 -8.77
C ALA A 10 4.56 -1.13 -10.25
N GLY A 11 3.41 -1.78 -10.55
CA GLY A 11 2.93 -2.06 -11.90
C GLY A 11 2.18 -0.91 -12.60
N GLY A 12 1.95 0.23 -11.92
CA GLY A 12 1.13 1.32 -12.43
C GLY A 12 1.76 2.08 -13.61
N GLN A 13 0.93 2.52 -14.58
CA GLN A 13 1.39 3.27 -15.77
C GLN A 13 1.82 4.71 -15.46
N GLY A 14 1.47 5.25 -14.30
CA GLY A 14 1.87 6.60 -13.88
C GLY A 14 1.29 7.73 -14.73
N THR A 15 0.09 7.60 -15.25
CA THR A 15 -0.55 8.56 -16.19
C THR A 15 -0.57 9.98 -15.68
N ARG A 16 -0.89 10.20 -14.39
CA ARG A 16 -0.87 11.53 -13.75
C ARG A 16 0.54 12.11 -13.55
N PHE A 17 1.54 11.25 -13.50
CA PHE A 17 2.94 11.62 -13.36
C PHE A 17 3.60 11.87 -14.72
N GLY A 18 3.06 11.30 -15.79
CA GLY A 18 3.62 11.35 -17.14
C GLY A 18 4.59 10.20 -17.46
N GLY A 19 4.60 9.14 -16.65
CA GLY A 19 5.46 7.97 -16.87
C GLY A 19 5.53 7.03 -15.67
N LYS A 20 6.30 5.96 -15.83
CA LYS A 20 6.50 4.92 -14.81
C LYS A 20 7.41 5.40 -13.67
N LYS A 21 6.89 6.29 -12.82
CA LYS A 21 7.61 6.91 -11.69
C LYS A 21 8.27 5.94 -10.72
N GLN A 22 7.74 4.72 -10.60
CA GLN A 22 8.29 3.68 -9.70
C GLN A 22 9.72 3.30 -10.04
N PHE A 23 10.15 3.53 -11.29
CA PHE A 23 11.51 3.29 -11.76
C PHE A 23 12.37 4.56 -11.77
N LEU A 24 11.80 5.72 -11.40
CA LEU A 24 12.58 6.95 -11.28
C LEU A 24 13.60 6.79 -10.15
N GLU A 25 14.85 7.12 -10.45
CA GLU A 25 15.92 7.11 -9.47
C GLU A 25 15.88 8.33 -8.56
N ILE A 26 15.80 8.09 -7.26
CA ILE A 26 15.90 9.09 -6.21
C ILE A 26 17.03 8.64 -5.28
N LYS A 27 18.00 9.51 -5.02
CA LYS A 27 19.20 9.17 -4.22
C LYS A 27 19.86 7.85 -4.65
N GLY A 28 20.00 7.64 -5.97
CA GLY A 28 20.70 6.48 -6.56
C GLY A 28 19.95 5.15 -6.52
N LYS A 29 18.65 5.17 -6.21
CA LYS A 29 17.81 3.97 -6.20
C LYS A 29 16.46 4.23 -6.86
N PRO A 30 15.88 3.27 -7.60
CA PRO A 30 14.52 3.39 -8.09
C PRO A 30 13.53 3.46 -6.94
N LEU A 31 12.45 4.21 -7.12
CA LEU A 31 11.48 4.53 -6.07
C LEU A 31 10.93 3.30 -5.37
N TRP A 32 10.63 2.21 -6.10
CA TRP A 32 10.15 0.96 -5.52
C TRP A 32 11.17 0.30 -4.58
N LYS A 33 12.47 0.46 -4.88
CA LYS A 33 13.54 -0.17 -4.11
C LYS A 33 13.68 0.43 -2.70
N HIS A 34 13.34 1.70 -2.51
CA HIS A 34 13.30 2.33 -1.18
C HIS A 34 12.30 1.64 -0.24
N VAL A 35 11.15 1.22 -0.77
CA VAL A 35 10.13 0.51 -0.01
C VAL A 35 10.56 -0.94 0.25
N HIS A 36 11.03 -1.61 -0.79
CA HIS A 36 11.49 -2.99 -0.74
C HIS A 36 12.62 -3.20 0.29
N ASP A 37 13.68 -2.36 0.24
CA ASP A 37 14.82 -2.46 1.16
C ASP A 37 14.41 -2.31 2.65
N LYS A 38 13.36 -1.53 2.92
CA LYS A 38 12.82 -1.39 4.27
C LYS A 38 12.04 -2.62 4.71
N LEU A 39 11.28 -3.25 3.81
CA LEU A 39 10.59 -4.50 4.08
C LEU A 39 11.57 -5.64 4.38
N CYS A 40 12.68 -5.73 3.64
CA CYS A 40 13.73 -6.72 3.84
C CYS A 40 14.40 -6.68 5.23
N LYS A 41 14.13 -5.63 6.04
CA LYS A 41 14.58 -5.58 7.45
C LYS A 41 13.73 -6.47 8.36
N PHE A 42 12.54 -6.88 7.93
CA PHE A 42 11.56 -7.61 8.73
C PHE A 42 11.05 -8.89 8.07
N ILE A 43 11.05 -8.94 6.74
CA ILE A 43 10.47 -10.02 5.93
C ILE A 43 11.57 -10.55 5.01
N SER A 44 11.65 -11.85 4.83
CA SER A 44 12.60 -12.46 3.89
C SER A 44 12.35 -11.95 2.46
N ASP A 45 13.40 -11.69 1.70
CA ASP A 45 13.31 -11.20 0.32
C ASP A 45 12.44 -12.11 -0.55
N GLU A 46 12.52 -13.42 -0.34
CA GLU A 46 11.69 -14.41 -1.04
C GLU A 46 10.19 -14.32 -0.72
N ASP A 47 9.79 -13.71 0.41
CA ASP A 47 8.41 -13.52 0.84
C ASP A 47 7.88 -12.10 0.50
N ILE A 48 8.64 -11.34 -0.28
CA ILE A 48 8.26 -10.04 -0.85
C ILE A 48 8.10 -10.21 -2.35
N VAL A 49 7.01 -9.67 -2.91
CA VAL A 49 6.82 -9.57 -4.36
C VAL A 49 6.65 -8.13 -4.78
N VAL A 50 7.40 -7.70 -5.79
CA VAL A 50 7.28 -6.38 -6.40
C VAL A 50 6.50 -6.51 -7.71
N VAL A 51 5.23 -6.20 -7.67
CA VAL A 51 4.36 -6.27 -8.86
C VAL A 51 4.77 -5.18 -9.86
N GLY A 52 5.11 -5.58 -11.06
CA GLY A 52 5.73 -4.74 -12.10
C GLY A 52 7.23 -4.97 -12.25
N VAL A 53 7.84 -5.83 -11.40
CA VAL A 53 9.23 -6.28 -11.46
C VAL A 53 9.29 -7.80 -11.44
N ASP A 54 8.79 -8.46 -10.39
CA ASP A 54 8.84 -9.91 -10.20
C ASP A 54 7.65 -10.61 -10.88
N THR A 55 6.54 -9.90 -11.02
CA THR A 55 5.34 -10.34 -11.76
C THR A 55 4.72 -9.16 -12.49
N GLU A 56 3.87 -9.42 -13.47
CA GLU A 56 3.25 -8.38 -14.29
C GLU A 56 2.28 -7.50 -13.48
N GLY A 57 2.30 -6.19 -13.79
CA GLY A 57 1.26 -5.27 -13.34
C GLY A 57 -0.06 -5.52 -14.05
N GLY A 58 -1.17 -5.41 -13.33
CA GLY A 58 -2.50 -5.52 -13.93
C GLY A 58 -2.97 -4.21 -14.59
N ILE A 59 -4.04 -4.29 -15.37
CA ILE A 59 -4.72 -3.13 -15.97
C ILE A 59 -5.31 -2.24 -14.86
N THR A 60 -5.80 -2.85 -13.79
CA THR A 60 -6.31 -2.16 -12.61
C THR A 60 -5.39 -2.39 -11.40
N ARG A 61 -5.60 -1.57 -10.34
CA ARG A 61 -4.91 -1.80 -9.07
C ARG A 61 -5.29 -3.15 -8.46
N SER A 62 -6.56 -3.53 -8.51
CA SER A 62 -7.04 -4.83 -8.02
C SER A 62 -6.39 -5.99 -8.76
N GLN A 63 -6.25 -5.90 -10.09
CA GLN A 63 -5.56 -6.93 -10.86
C GLN A 63 -4.08 -7.05 -10.46
N SER A 64 -3.43 -5.94 -10.17
CA SER A 64 -2.04 -5.96 -9.66
C SER A 64 -1.93 -6.65 -8.30
N VAL A 65 -2.91 -6.44 -7.41
CA VAL A 65 -2.97 -7.14 -6.11
C VAL A 65 -3.19 -8.64 -6.30
N ILE A 66 -4.12 -9.03 -7.19
CA ILE A 66 -4.36 -10.46 -7.53
C ILE A 66 -3.08 -11.12 -8.03
N ASN A 67 -2.36 -10.48 -8.96
CA ASN A 67 -1.12 -11.02 -9.50
C ASN A 67 -0.07 -11.25 -8.40
N GLY A 68 0.07 -10.29 -7.46
CA GLY A 68 0.97 -10.43 -6.31
C GLY A 68 0.54 -11.55 -5.35
N LEU A 69 -0.76 -11.64 -5.04
CA LEU A 69 -1.30 -12.70 -4.18
C LEU A 69 -1.12 -14.09 -4.80
N THR A 70 -1.39 -14.23 -6.09
CA THR A 70 -1.21 -15.48 -6.83
C THR A 70 0.26 -15.91 -6.81
N TYR A 71 1.18 -14.98 -7.11
CA TYR A 71 2.61 -15.23 -7.06
C TYR A 71 3.07 -15.77 -5.69
N LEU A 72 2.58 -15.17 -4.59
CA LEU A 72 2.91 -15.62 -3.23
C LEU A 72 2.28 -16.98 -2.91
N LYS A 73 1.03 -17.20 -3.33
CA LYS A 73 0.32 -18.48 -3.10
C LYS A 73 0.99 -19.65 -3.82
N GLU A 74 1.50 -19.43 -5.04
CA GLU A 74 2.20 -20.43 -5.86
C GLU A 74 3.54 -20.88 -5.25
N LYS A 75 4.11 -20.12 -4.31
CA LYS A 75 5.31 -20.56 -3.56
C LYS A 75 5.04 -21.72 -2.60
N GLY A 76 3.78 -22.04 -2.33
CA GLY A 76 3.38 -23.15 -1.47
C GLY A 76 3.70 -22.93 0.01
N LYS A 77 4.04 -21.70 0.42
CA LYS A 77 4.21 -21.36 1.84
C LYS A 77 2.87 -20.96 2.46
N ALA A 78 2.71 -21.26 3.74
CA ALA A 78 1.60 -20.75 4.53
C ALA A 78 1.97 -19.37 5.08
N TYR A 79 1.13 -18.37 4.79
CA TYR A 79 1.25 -17.04 5.35
C TYR A 79 0.03 -16.72 6.20
N GLU A 80 0.24 -16.13 7.36
CA GLU A 80 -0.85 -15.65 8.21
C GLU A 80 -1.29 -14.24 7.81
N LYS A 81 -0.33 -13.44 7.32
CA LYS A 81 -0.57 -12.03 7.02
C LYS A 81 0.06 -11.61 5.69
N VAL A 82 -0.64 -10.78 4.94
CA VAL A 82 -0.09 -10.05 3.79
C VAL A 82 -0.10 -8.55 4.05
N ILE A 83 1.01 -7.88 3.70
CA ILE A 83 1.13 -6.42 3.75
C ILE A 83 1.21 -5.88 2.33
N ILE A 84 0.42 -4.84 2.03
CA ILE A 84 0.45 -4.19 0.74
C ILE A 84 0.99 -2.77 0.89
N LEU A 85 2.00 -2.46 0.10
CA LEU A 85 2.60 -1.13 0.00
C LEU A 85 2.58 -0.64 -1.43
N GLU A 86 2.54 0.68 -1.58
CA GLU A 86 2.72 1.32 -2.89
C GLU A 86 4.18 1.79 -3.03
N ALA A 87 4.84 1.44 -4.13
CA ALA A 87 6.18 1.91 -4.48
C ALA A 87 6.30 3.45 -4.45
N ALA A 88 5.19 4.13 -4.66
CA ALA A 88 5.10 5.59 -4.66
C ALA A 88 5.09 6.25 -3.26
N ARG A 89 5.32 5.48 -2.18
CA ARG A 89 5.41 5.99 -0.80
C ARG A 89 6.76 5.66 -0.15
N PRO A 90 7.86 6.18 -0.67
CA PRO A 90 9.21 5.81 -0.23
C PRO A 90 9.56 6.28 1.19
N LEU A 91 8.79 7.21 1.77
CA LEU A 91 9.05 7.78 3.10
C LEU A 91 8.45 6.96 4.25
N ILE A 92 7.81 5.82 3.98
CA ILE A 92 7.35 4.91 5.04
C ILE A 92 8.52 4.56 5.97
N THR A 93 8.33 4.63 7.29
CA THR A 93 9.39 4.37 8.25
C THR A 93 9.45 2.89 8.65
N LEU A 94 10.62 2.47 9.17
CA LEU A 94 10.79 1.11 9.71
C LEU A 94 9.83 0.86 10.88
N GLU A 95 9.59 1.88 11.73
CA GLU A 95 8.64 1.80 12.83
C GLU A 95 7.21 1.53 12.34
N GLN A 96 6.78 2.22 11.27
CA GLN A 96 5.46 2.02 10.69
C GLN A 96 5.32 0.61 10.09
N ILE A 97 6.35 0.12 9.40
CA ILE A 97 6.36 -1.26 8.89
C ILE A 97 6.29 -2.25 10.05
N GLN A 98 7.07 -2.05 11.11
CA GLN A 98 7.07 -2.93 12.27
C GLN A 98 5.72 -2.92 13.00
N LYS A 99 5.08 -1.75 13.15
CA LYS A 99 3.74 -1.64 13.77
C LYS A 99 2.69 -2.44 13.01
N ILE A 100 2.65 -2.33 11.69
CA ILE A 100 1.63 -3.03 10.90
C ILE A 100 1.90 -4.54 10.80
N ILE A 101 3.16 -4.98 10.87
CA ILE A 101 3.52 -6.40 10.96
C ILE A 101 3.00 -7.00 12.27
N LYS A 102 3.17 -6.30 13.39
CA LYS A 102 2.80 -6.77 14.72
C LYS A 102 1.31 -6.64 15.05
N ASP A 103 0.57 -5.87 14.28
CA ASP A 103 -0.86 -5.69 14.50
C ASP A 103 -1.61 -7.00 14.22
N GLU A 104 -2.53 -7.39 15.12
CA GLU A 104 -3.22 -8.68 15.07
C GLU A 104 -4.62 -8.62 14.44
N HIS A 105 -5.07 -7.43 14.01
CA HIS A 105 -6.37 -7.30 13.38
C HIS A 105 -6.37 -7.90 11.95
N LYS A 106 -7.50 -8.44 11.55
CA LYS A 106 -7.68 -9.06 10.22
C LYS A 106 -7.68 -8.06 9.05
N SER A 107 -7.80 -6.78 9.35
CA SER A 107 -7.71 -5.68 8.38
C SER A 107 -7.18 -4.45 9.10
N THR A 108 -6.04 -3.93 8.68
CA THR A 108 -5.37 -2.77 9.29
C THR A 108 -4.89 -1.81 8.23
N THR A 109 -5.02 -0.52 8.47
CA THR A 109 -4.55 0.53 7.58
C THR A 109 -4.06 1.74 8.37
N TYR A 110 -3.22 2.55 7.74
CA TYR A 110 -2.91 3.87 8.25
C TYR A 110 -4.01 4.87 7.86
N ALA A 111 -4.41 5.69 8.82
CA ALA A 111 -5.44 6.71 8.67
C ALA A 111 -4.89 8.08 9.03
N LEU A 112 -5.15 9.06 8.20
CA LEU A 112 -4.76 10.46 8.40
C LEU A 112 -6.02 11.30 8.55
N PRO A 113 -6.12 12.17 9.58
CA PRO A 113 -7.22 13.11 9.69
C PRO A 113 -7.25 14.07 8.49
N LEU A 114 -8.43 14.45 8.07
CA LEU A 114 -8.59 15.45 7.00
C LEU A 114 -8.43 16.85 7.56
N THR A 115 -7.52 17.62 6.95
CA THR A 115 -7.26 19.02 7.33
C THR A 115 -8.09 20.02 6.50
N SER A 116 -8.50 19.63 5.30
CA SER A 116 -9.30 20.46 4.39
C SER A 116 -10.80 20.21 4.53
N THR A 117 -11.62 21.19 4.18
CA THR A 117 -13.07 21.01 4.04
C THR A 117 -13.37 20.03 2.92
N VAL A 118 -14.32 19.12 3.14
CA VAL A 118 -14.75 18.11 2.17
C VAL A 118 -16.21 18.32 1.83
N VAL A 119 -16.50 18.35 0.54
CA VAL A 119 -17.85 18.43 0.00
C VAL A 119 -18.09 17.31 -1.02
N LYS A 120 -19.31 16.82 -1.10
CA LYS A 120 -19.70 15.93 -2.21
C LYS A 120 -19.83 16.74 -3.50
N ARG A 121 -19.86 16.04 -4.63
CA ARG A 121 -20.04 16.70 -5.95
C ARG A 121 -21.37 17.41 -6.11
N ASP A 122 -22.39 17.05 -5.31
CA ASP A 122 -23.68 17.72 -5.27
C ASP A 122 -23.68 19.02 -4.43
N GLY A 123 -22.52 19.39 -3.85
CA GLY A 123 -22.34 20.58 -3.03
C GLY A 123 -22.64 20.38 -1.54
N SER A 124 -23.08 19.20 -1.11
CA SER A 124 -23.32 18.92 0.31
C SER A 124 -22.04 18.74 1.10
N TYR A 125 -21.98 19.30 2.30
CA TYR A 125 -20.80 19.26 3.17
C TYR A 125 -20.73 17.98 3.98
N LEU A 126 -19.52 17.47 4.16
CA LEU A 126 -19.22 16.36 5.07
C LEU A 126 -18.52 16.89 6.33
N ASN A 127 -18.82 16.29 7.48
CA ASN A 127 -18.07 16.57 8.70
C ASN A 127 -16.70 15.90 8.62
N ARG A 128 -15.66 16.67 8.33
CA ARG A 128 -14.29 16.14 8.19
C ARG A 128 -13.75 15.46 9.45
N ASN A 129 -14.29 15.77 10.63
CA ASN A 129 -13.87 15.17 11.90
C ASN A 129 -14.34 13.70 12.03
N GLU A 130 -15.24 13.26 11.17
CA GLU A 130 -15.73 11.87 11.08
C GLU A 130 -15.04 11.09 9.94
N LEU A 131 -14.09 11.71 9.24
CA LEU A 131 -13.49 11.17 8.03
C LEU A 131 -11.99 11.00 8.18
N TYR A 132 -11.46 9.93 7.59
CA TYR A 132 -10.05 9.69 7.44
C TYR A 132 -9.65 9.55 5.97
N LYS A 133 -8.44 10.01 5.67
CA LYS A 133 -7.73 9.65 4.45
C LYS A 133 -6.92 8.38 4.71
N LEU A 134 -7.24 7.28 4.04
CA LEU A 134 -6.51 6.03 4.19
C LEU A 134 -5.20 6.04 3.38
N SER A 135 -4.22 5.31 3.90
CA SER A 135 -2.89 5.23 3.30
C SER A 135 -2.29 3.85 3.46
N THR A 136 -1.59 3.36 2.43
CA THR A 136 -0.71 2.20 2.56
C THR A 136 0.52 2.55 3.42
N PRO A 137 1.09 1.57 4.17
CA PRO A 137 0.78 0.14 4.11
C PRO A 137 -0.58 -0.22 4.68
N VAL A 138 -1.14 -1.30 4.15
CA VAL A 138 -2.32 -1.99 4.68
C VAL A 138 -1.96 -3.44 4.93
N ALA A 139 -2.57 -4.08 5.93
CA ALA A 139 -2.34 -5.47 6.25
C ALA A 139 -3.64 -6.24 6.40
N PHE A 140 -3.59 -7.51 6.02
CA PHE A 140 -4.75 -8.40 6.04
C PHE A 140 -4.36 -9.81 6.47
N ASP A 141 -5.32 -10.53 7.06
CA ASP A 141 -5.31 -11.99 7.11
C ASP A 141 -5.16 -12.52 5.68
N PHE A 142 -4.15 -13.34 5.44
CA PHE A 142 -3.78 -13.73 4.07
C PHE A 142 -4.87 -14.53 3.37
N ASP A 143 -5.41 -15.55 4.02
CA ASP A 143 -6.37 -16.46 3.39
C ASP A 143 -7.71 -15.78 3.12
N LEU A 144 -8.23 -15.01 4.07
CA LEU A 144 -9.45 -14.22 3.87
C LEU A 144 -9.31 -13.20 2.73
N PHE A 145 -8.16 -12.54 2.67
CA PHE A 145 -7.90 -11.54 1.66
C PHE A 145 -7.71 -12.16 0.27
N TYR A 146 -6.99 -13.28 0.18
CA TYR A 146 -6.84 -14.04 -1.05
C TYR A 146 -8.20 -14.52 -1.58
N GLU A 147 -9.05 -15.10 -0.73
CA GLU A 147 -10.39 -15.54 -1.07
C GLU A 147 -11.26 -14.38 -1.57
N ALA A 148 -11.24 -13.25 -0.86
CA ALA A 148 -12.02 -12.08 -1.25
C ALA A 148 -11.64 -11.57 -2.63
N TYR A 149 -10.35 -11.45 -2.92
CA TYR A 149 -9.86 -10.97 -4.22
C TYR A 149 -10.11 -11.95 -5.36
N THR A 150 -9.99 -13.25 -5.12
CA THR A 150 -10.20 -14.28 -6.14
C THR A 150 -11.69 -14.61 -6.37
N SER A 151 -12.59 -14.09 -5.54
CA SER A 151 -14.05 -14.25 -5.70
C SER A 151 -14.59 -13.64 -7.00
N GLY A 152 -13.85 -12.77 -7.65
CA GLY A 152 -14.26 -12.09 -8.88
C GLY A 152 -15.26 -10.95 -8.71
N LYS A 153 -15.58 -10.53 -7.48
CA LYS A 153 -16.63 -9.53 -7.19
C LYS A 153 -16.14 -8.07 -7.13
N TYR A 154 -14.81 -7.82 -6.93
CA TYR A 154 -14.29 -6.54 -6.45
C TYR A 154 -13.24 -5.90 -7.38
N PHE A 155 -13.42 -5.98 -8.70
CA PHE A 155 -12.40 -5.56 -9.68
C PHE A 155 -12.13 -4.05 -9.74
N ASP A 156 -13.08 -3.21 -9.34
CA ASP A 156 -13.00 -1.75 -9.51
C ASP A 156 -12.77 -0.99 -8.19
N TYR A 157 -12.49 -1.69 -7.10
CA TYR A 157 -12.26 -1.03 -5.83
C TYR A 157 -10.85 -0.43 -5.77
N THR A 158 -10.78 0.81 -5.34
CA THR A 158 -9.53 1.58 -5.21
C THR A 158 -8.86 1.41 -3.85
N ASP A 159 -9.54 0.75 -2.91
CA ASP A 159 -9.08 0.52 -1.54
C ASP A 159 -9.32 -0.94 -1.11
N ASP A 160 -8.29 -1.56 -0.57
CA ASP A 160 -8.30 -2.98 -0.20
C ASP A 160 -9.11 -3.25 1.07
N THR A 161 -9.14 -2.29 2.02
CA THR A 161 -9.89 -2.44 3.27
C THR A 161 -11.40 -2.52 3.01
N ARG A 162 -11.85 -1.84 1.96
CA ARG A 162 -13.25 -1.90 1.55
C ARG A 162 -13.65 -3.30 1.10
N ILE A 163 -12.75 -4.05 0.47
CA ILE A 163 -13.04 -5.43 0.04
C ILE A 163 -13.32 -6.32 1.24
N MET A 164 -12.49 -6.22 2.29
CA MET A 164 -12.71 -6.96 3.54
C MET A 164 -14.03 -6.57 4.23
N TYR A 165 -14.38 -5.30 4.16
CA TYR A 165 -15.65 -4.83 4.71
C TYR A 165 -16.86 -5.36 3.94
N GLU A 166 -16.86 -5.28 2.62
CA GLU A 166 -17.98 -5.69 1.77
C GLU A 166 -18.17 -7.23 1.77
N GLN A 167 -17.06 -7.99 1.82
CA GLN A 167 -17.12 -9.45 1.80
C GLN A 167 -17.47 -10.06 3.15
N TYR A 168 -16.89 -9.52 4.24
CA TYR A 168 -16.94 -10.15 5.57
C TYR A 168 -17.49 -9.24 6.68
N GLY A 169 -17.82 -7.98 6.40
CA GLY A 169 -18.19 -7.00 7.42
C GLY A 169 -17.01 -6.57 8.32
N ILE A 170 -15.77 -6.91 7.94
CA ILE A 170 -14.57 -6.61 8.72
C ILE A 170 -14.18 -5.15 8.51
N LYS A 171 -14.36 -4.33 9.55
CA LYS A 171 -13.90 -2.93 9.55
C LYS A 171 -12.39 -2.87 9.76
N PRO A 172 -11.68 -1.95 9.08
CA PRO A 172 -10.25 -1.80 9.30
C PRO A 172 -9.96 -1.22 10.68
N PHE A 173 -8.91 -1.73 11.32
CA PHE A 173 -8.26 -1.06 12.44
C PHE A 173 -7.38 0.08 11.93
N PHE A 174 -7.39 1.24 12.59
CA PHE A 174 -6.67 2.43 12.15
C PHE A 174 -5.42 2.66 12.98
N LEU A 175 -4.26 2.62 12.32
CA LEU A 175 -3.02 3.15 12.85
C LEU A 175 -2.88 4.62 12.46
N GLU A 176 -2.32 5.43 13.33
CA GLU A 176 -2.12 6.86 13.07
C GLU A 176 -1.05 7.07 11.99
N GLY A 177 -1.42 7.77 10.92
CA GLY A 177 -0.53 8.16 9.83
C GLY A 177 -0.01 9.59 9.99
N GLY A 178 1.06 9.92 9.25
CA GLY A 178 1.70 11.22 9.28
C GLY A 178 2.10 11.74 7.89
N GLU A 179 2.79 12.90 7.88
CA GLU A 179 3.23 13.57 6.64
C GLU A 179 4.16 12.70 5.77
N ASN A 180 4.94 11.81 6.41
CA ASN A 180 5.81 10.86 5.73
C ASN A 180 5.04 9.82 4.89
N MET A 181 3.71 9.80 4.95
CA MET A 181 2.88 8.97 4.07
C MET A 181 2.57 9.65 2.74
N LEU A 182 3.40 10.62 2.33
CA LEU A 182 3.34 11.23 1.01
C LEU A 182 3.33 10.15 -0.09
N LYS A 183 2.38 10.28 -1.02
CA LYS A 183 2.32 9.48 -2.25
C LYS A 183 2.77 10.33 -3.42
N VAL A 184 3.89 10.01 -4.02
CA VAL A 184 4.34 10.64 -5.26
C VAL A 184 3.30 10.38 -6.35
N THR A 185 2.63 11.42 -6.79
CA THR A 185 1.52 11.34 -7.76
C THR A 185 1.75 12.24 -8.96
N TYR A 186 2.31 13.43 -8.74
CA TYR A 186 2.64 14.44 -9.73
C TYR A 186 4.14 14.73 -9.71
N HIS A 187 4.67 15.33 -10.77
CA HIS A 187 6.08 15.76 -10.82
C HIS A 187 6.45 16.74 -9.70
N SER A 188 5.53 17.62 -9.32
CA SER A 188 5.73 18.56 -8.20
C SER A 188 5.99 17.87 -6.86
N ASP A 189 5.53 16.62 -6.68
CA ASP A 189 5.73 15.88 -5.44
C ASP A 189 7.19 15.46 -5.23
N LEU A 190 8.02 15.47 -6.30
CA LEU A 190 9.44 15.12 -6.21
C LEU A 190 10.23 16.11 -5.35
N ALA A 191 10.01 17.40 -5.52
CA ALA A 191 10.69 18.41 -4.70
C ALA A 191 10.32 18.26 -3.22
N ILE A 192 9.05 17.94 -2.93
CA ILE A 192 8.57 17.67 -1.56
C ILE A 192 9.20 16.38 -1.03
N LEU A 193 9.27 15.33 -1.88
CA LEU A 193 9.90 14.07 -1.52
C LEU A 193 11.36 14.26 -1.14
N GLU A 194 12.15 14.94 -1.96
CA GLU A 194 13.59 15.18 -1.71
C GLU A 194 13.81 15.94 -0.40
N MET A 195 13.03 17.00 -0.16
CA MET A 195 13.09 17.76 1.09
C MET A 195 12.73 16.89 2.31
N LEU A 196 11.71 16.04 2.20
CA LEU A 196 11.32 15.15 3.30
C LEU A 196 12.33 14.00 3.49
N MET A 197 12.95 13.50 2.43
CA MET A 197 14.04 12.52 2.55
C MET A 197 15.24 13.07 3.30
N GLU A 198 15.59 14.34 3.09
CA GLU A 198 16.63 15.02 3.88
C GLU A 198 16.21 15.16 5.35
N LYS A 199 14.97 15.59 5.61
CA LYS A 199 14.43 15.74 6.97
C LYS A 199 14.44 14.42 7.77
N TYR A 200 14.20 13.29 7.11
CA TYR A 200 14.14 11.96 7.75
C TYR A 200 15.46 11.17 7.64
N ASP A 201 16.51 11.79 7.10
CA ASP A 201 17.83 11.16 6.87
C ASP A 201 17.74 9.83 6.07
N LEU A 202 17.00 9.86 4.96
CA LEU A 202 16.69 8.73 4.10
C LEU A 202 17.42 8.80 2.74
#